data_b40b9c406a4d3a53176577a7538145e6
#
_entry.id   b40b9c406a4d3a53176577a7538145e6
#
_cell.length_a   1.000
_cell.length_b   1.000
_cell.length_c   1.000
_cell.angle_alpha   90.00
_cell.angle_beta   90.00
_cell.angle_gamma   90.00
#
_symmetry.space_group_name_H-M   'P 1'
#
loop_
_entity.id
_entity.type
_entity.pdbx_description
1 polymer ?
#
loop_
_entity_poly.entity_id
_entity_poly.type
_entity_poly.pdbx_seq_one_letter_code
_entity_poly.pdbx_strand_id
1 'polypeptide(L)'
;MSGLYLALRTLHIVSATILFGTGLGSAFYLWMAHRSGDPRSIATVSRHVVIADFLFIAPAAVVQPLSGVALAWASGVDLLASWLVAAYVLYALAGACWVPVIRLQIRIRDLAGVAVAGSRPLPPAYRRCIAIWFALGWPAFGAFLVIFWLMVAKPDPW
;
A
#
# COMPACT_ATOMS: atom_id res chain seq x y z
N MET A 1 12.28 -2.71 -29.96
CA MET A 1 11.97 -2.03 -28.68
C MET A 1 13.29 -1.57 -28.08
N SER A 2 13.41 -0.30 -27.67
CA SER A 2 14.65 0.21 -27.06
C SER A 2 14.89 -0.46 -25.70
N GLY A 3 16.17 -0.71 -25.35
CA GLY A 3 16.53 -1.29 -24.05
C GLY A 3 16.00 -0.45 -22.87
N LEU A 4 15.91 0.86 -23.03
CA LEU A 4 15.30 1.78 -22.06
C LEU A 4 13.83 1.48 -21.79
N TYR A 5 13.04 1.23 -22.84
CA TYR A 5 11.62 0.89 -22.68
C TYR A 5 11.43 -0.41 -21.88
N LEU A 6 12.24 -1.43 -22.17
CA LEU A 6 12.20 -2.68 -21.42
C LEU A 6 12.57 -2.49 -19.95
N ALA A 7 13.60 -1.71 -19.66
CA ALA A 7 14.02 -1.40 -18.30
C ALA A 7 12.93 -0.66 -17.53
N LEU A 8 12.32 0.38 -18.11
CA LEU A 8 11.22 1.13 -17.50
C LEU A 8 10.00 0.24 -17.24
N ARG A 9 9.64 -0.61 -18.20
CA ARG A 9 8.52 -1.54 -18.05
C ARG A 9 8.78 -2.55 -16.93
N THR A 10 9.97 -3.11 -16.86
CA THR A 10 10.38 -4.03 -15.80
C THR A 10 10.32 -3.33 -14.43
N LEU A 11 10.89 -2.13 -14.32
CA LEU A 11 10.88 -1.35 -13.09
C LEU A 11 9.44 -1.05 -12.62
N HIS A 12 8.56 -0.66 -13.55
CA HIS A 12 7.16 -0.38 -13.25
C HIS A 12 6.42 -1.62 -12.76
N ILE A 13 6.60 -2.78 -13.39
CA ILE A 13 5.99 -4.04 -12.97
C ILE A 13 6.53 -4.47 -11.59
N VAL A 14 7.84 -4.42 -11.38
CA VAL A 14 8.46 -4.79 -10.11
C VAL A 14 7.99 -3.88 -8.97
N SER A 15 7.91 -2.57 -9.19
CA SER A 15 7.42 -1.64 -8.16
C SER A 15 5.94 -1.86 -7.86
N ALA A 16 5.09 -2.16 -8.85
CA ALA A 16 3.69 -2.52 -8.64
C ALA A 16 3.56 -3.81 -7.80
N THR A 17 4.37 -4.82 -8.11
CA THR A 17 4.41 -6.09 -7.38
C THR A 17 4.82 -5.88 -5.92
N ILE A 18 5.84 -5.05 -5.68
CA ILE A 18 6.29 -4.70 -4.32
C ILE A 18 5.19 -3.97 -3.56
N LEU A 19 4.56 -2.95 -4.15
CA LEU A 19 3.48 -2.19 -3.52
C LEU A 19 2.32 -3.09 -3.10
N PHE A 20 1.76 -3.83 -4.05
CA PHE A 20 0.58 -4.64 -3.81
C PHE A 20 0.90 -5.86 -2.95
N GLY A 21 1.99 -6.57 -3.25
CA GLY A 21 2.38 -7.79 -2.55
C GLY A 21 2.77 -7.52 -1.08
N THR A 22 3.60 -6.50 -0.84
CA THR A 22 3.95 -6.11 0.54
C THR A 22 2.73 -5.61 1.29
N GLY A 23 1.89 -4.78 0.67
CA GLY A 23 0.67 -4.26 1.29
C GLY A 23 -0.30 -5.38 1.68
N LEU A 24 -0.55 -6.34 0.78
CA LEU A 24 -1.42 -7.49 1.06
C LEU A 24 -0.84 -8.39 2.15
N GLY A 25 0.45 -8.71 2.07
CA GLY A 25 1.14 -9.54 3.06
C GLY A 25 1.14 -8.89 4.43
N SER A 26 1.49 -7.62 4.52
CA SER A 26 1.48 -6.84 5.77
C SER A 26 0.08 -6.78 6.38
N ALA A 27 -0.95 -6.55 5.55
CA ALA A 27 -2.34 -6.54 6.00
C ALA A 27 -2.77 -7.89 6.56
N PHE A 28 -2.44 -8.98 5.88
CA PHE A 28 -2.77 -10.32 6.33
C PHE A 28 -2.09 -10.65 7.67
N TYR A 29 -0.79 -10.42 7.79
CA TYR A 29 -0.05 -10.74 9.02
C TYR A 29 -0.49 -9.88 10.21
N LEU A 30 -0.75 -8.60 10.00
CA LEU A 30 -1.26 -7.73 11.07
C LEU A 30 -2.67 -8.14 11.50
N TRP A 31 -3.52 -8.53 10.56
CA TRP A 31 -4.84 -9.07 10.86
C TRP A 31 -4.76 -10.37 11.67
N MET A 32 -3.89 -11.31 11.30
CA MET A 32 -3.69 -12.56 12.04
C MET A 32 -3.17 -12.30 13.46
N ALA A 33 -2.21 -11.39 13.61
CA ALA A 33 -1.72 -10.98 14.93
C ALA A 33 -2.84 -10.33 15.77
N HIS A 34 -3.67 -9.47 15.17
CA HIS A 34 -4.83 -8.91 15.85
C HIS A 34 -5.81 -10.00 16.33
N ARG A 35 -6.09 -10.99 15.50
CA ARG A 35 -6.99 -12.11 15.85
C ARG A 35 -6.46 -12.99 16.97
N SER A 36 -5.16 -13.10 17.14
CA SER A 36 -4.57 -13.85 18.25
C SER A 36 -4.87 -13.23 19.62
N GLY A 37 -5.11 -11.93 19.67
CA GLY A 37 -5.33 -11.19 20.91
C GLY A 37 -4.07 -11.06 21.79
N ASP A 38 -2.94 -11.65 21.38
CA ASP A 38 -1.69 -11.59 22.13
C ASP A 38 -0.92 -10.28 21.88
N PRO A 39 -0.71 -9.45 22.92
CA PRO A 39 0.03 -8.19 22.77
C PRO A 39 1.45 -8.36 22.25
N ARG A 40 2.13 -9.47 22.56
CA ARG A 40 3.51 -9.75 22.09
C ARG A 40 3.54 -10.00 20.58
N SER A 41 2.62 -10.84 20.10
CA SER A 41 2.47 -11.12 18.67
C SER A 41 2.15 -9.84 17.91
N ILE A 42 1.21 -9.03 18.41
CA ILE A 42 0.82 -7.76 17.80
C ILE A 42 2.00 -6.77 17.76
N ALA A 43 2.74 -6.62 18.85
CA ALA A 43 3.90 -5.72 18.92
C ALA A 43 5.00 -6.14 17.92
N THR A 44 5.28 -7.43 17.83
CA THR A 44 6.29 -7.98 16.91
C THR A 44 5.89 -7.77 15.46
N VAL A 45 4.67 -8.19 15.09
CA VAL A 45 4.20 -8.10 13.71
C VAL A 45 4.04 -6.65 13.27
N SER A 46 3.43 -5.79 14.08
CA SER A 46 3.27 -4.37 13.72
C SER A 46 4.60 -3.65 13.55
N ARG A 47 5.64 -4.03 14.31
CA ARG A 47 7.01 -3.53 14.09
C ARG A 47 7.53 -3.92 12.71
N HIS A 48 7.37 -5.18 12.30
CA HIS A 48 7.81 -5.66 10.99
C HIS A 48 7.02 -5.00 9.85
N VAL A 49 5.71 -4.80 10.04
CA VAL A 49 4.86 -4.08 9.07
C VAL A 49 5.35 -2.65 8.86
N VAL A 50 5.63 -1.90 9.94
CA VAL A 50 6.19 -0.54 9.82
C VAL A 50 7.54 -0.53 9.10
N ILE A 51 8.41 -1.50 9.39
CA ILE A 51 9.70 -1.62 8.69
C ILE A 51 9.47 -1.89 7.19
N ALA A 52 8.55 -2.80 6.84
CA ALA A 52 8.23 -3.13 5.46
C ALA A 52 7.64 -1.93 4.70
N ASP A 53 6.82 -1.11 5.35
CA ASP A 53 6.28 0.10 4.75
C ASP A 53 7.37 1.09 4.35
N PHE A 54 8.35 1.34 5.23
CA PHE A 54 9.42 2.27 4.92
C PHE A 54 10.49 1.70 3.97
N LEU A 55 10.74 0.39 4.05
CA LEU A 55 11.77 -0.24 3.24
C LEU A 55 11.30 -0.59 1.81
N PHE A 56 10.04 -0.99 1.66
CA PHE A 56 9.50 -1.49 0.41
C PHE A 56 8.40 -0.60 -0.16
N ILE A 57 7.36 -0.28 0.62
CA ILE A 57 6.21 0.46 0.11
C ILE A 57 6.56 1.91 -0.20
N ALA A 58 7.22 2.62 0.70
CA ALA A 58 7.52 4.04 0.51
C ALA A 58 8.37 4.31 -0.76
N PRO A 59 9.51 3.62 -0.99
CA PRO A 59 10.26 3.83 -2.24
C PRO A 59 9.48 3.37 -3.47
N ALA A 60 8.77 2.23 -3.41
CA ALA A 60 7.96 1.77 -4.53
C ALA A 60 6.80 2.73 -4.85
N ALA A 61 6.21 3.38 -3.85
CA ALA A 61 5.17 4.39 -4.04
C ALA A 61 5.67 5.65 -4.77
N VAL A 62 6.95 5.95 -4.73
CA VAL A 62 7.55 7.02 -5.53
C VAL A 62 7.91 6.52 -6.93
N VAL A 63 8.53 5.35 -7.03
CA VAL A 63 8.98 4.77 -8.30
C VAL A 63 7.80 4.44 -9.22
N GLN A 64 6.68 3.99 -8.68
CA GLN A 64 5.51 3.57 -9.45
C GLN A 64 4.95 4.67 -10.37
N PRO A 65 4.57 5.87 -9.88
CA PRO A 65 4.05 6.91 -10.75
C PRO A 65 5.12 7.48 -11.69
N LEU A 66 6.36 7.61 -11.24
CA LEU A 66 7.45 8.11 -12.07
C LEU A 66 7.73 7.19 -13.25
N SER A 67 7.85 5.90 -13.01
CA SER A 67 8.04 4.90 -14.08
C SER A 67 6.83 4.78 -14.99
N GLY A 68 5.60 4.93 -14.44
CA GLY A 68 4.37 4.92 -15.22
C GLY A 68 4.28 6.07 -16.22
N VAL A 69 4.55 7.30 -15.77
CA VAL A 69 4.58 8.48 -16.64
C VAL A 69 5.69 8.34 -17.69
N ALA A 70 6.88 7.91 -17.30
CA ALA A 70 7.99 7.70 -18.23
C ALA A 70 7.65 6.63 -19.29
N LEU A 71 6.95 5.57 -18.92
CA LEU A 71 6.47 4.54 -19.85
C LEU A 71 5.43 5.08 -20.80
N ALA A 72 4.43 5.84 -20.34
CA ALA A 72 3.41 6.41 -21.19
C ALA A 72 4.05 7.34 -22.22
N TRP A 73 4.98 8.20 -21.79
CA TRP A 73 5.73 9.08 -22.68
C TRP A 73 6.58 8.30 -23.70
N ALA A 74 7.34 7.28 -23.25
CA ALA A 74 8.18 6.47 -24.13
C ALA A 74 7.39 5.61 -25.13
N SER A 75 6.10 5.35 -24.84
CA SER A 75 5.19 4.58 -25.69
C SER A 75 4.33 5.46 -26.62
N GLY A 76 4.45 6.79 -26.53
CA GLY A 76 3.60 7.72 -27.28
C GLY A 76 2.13 7.70 -26.84
N VAL A 77 1.84 7.21 -25.64
CA VAL A 77 0.49 7.21 -25.06
C VAL A 77 0.17 8.61 -24.56
N ASP A 78 -1.03 9.11 -24.87
CA ASP A 78 -1.50 10.38 -24.35
C ASP A 78 -1.60 10.29 -22.82
N LEU A 79 -0.90 11.18 -22.13
CA LEU A 79 -0.92 11.28 -20.66
C LEU A 79 -2.30 11.66 -20.09
N LEU A 80 -3.18 12.19 -20.94
CA LEU A 80 -4.55 12.54 -20.61
C LEU A 80 -5.56 11.47 -21.08
N ALA A 81 -5.10 10.34 -21.59
CA ALA A 81 -5.99 9.21 -21.89
C ALA A 81 -6.86 8.87 -20.68
N SER A 82 -8.15 8.66 -20.91
CA SER A 82 -9.17 8.50 -19.85
C SER A 82 -8.84 7.44 -18.81
N TRP A 83 -8.37 6.27 -19.26
CA TRP A 83 -7.97 5.19 -18.37
C TRP A 83 -6.74 5.53 -17.51
N LEU A 84 -5.83 6.36 -18.07
CA LEU A 84 -4.63 6.78 -17.36
C LEU A 84 -4.94 7.86 -16.32
N VAL A 85 -5.82 8.81 -16.66
CA VAL A 85 -6.34 9.81 -15.70
C VAL A 85 -7.08 9.11 -14.55
N ALA A 86 -7.94 8.13 -14.85
CA ALA A 86 -8.61 7.33 -13.83
C ALA A 86 -7.60 6.60 -12.92
N ALA A 87 -6.53 6.03 -13.48
CA ALA A 87 -5.46 5.41 -12.71
C ALA A 87 -4.74 6.41 -11.80
N TYR A 88 -4.48 7.63 -12.25
CA TYR A 88 -3.87 8.67 -11.39
C TYR A 88 -4.77 9.05 -10.21
N VAL A 89 -6.07 9.22 -10.45
CA VAL A 89 -7.05 9.54 -9.40
C VAL A 89 -7.12 8.41 -8.37
N LEU A 90 -7.20 7.16 -8.82
CA LEU A 90 -7.23 6.00 -7.93
C LEU A 90 -5.91 5.83 -7.17
N TYR A 91 -4.79 6.14 -7.79
CA TYR A 91 -3.48 6.10 -7.13
C TYR A 91 -3.37 7.17 -6.05
N ALA A 92 -3.85 8.39 -6.33
CA ALA A 92 -3.92 9.46 -5.34
C ALA A 92 -4.85 9.09 -4.17
N LEU A 93 -6.00 8.46 -4.44
CA LEU A 93 -6.90 7.94 -3.41
C LEU A 93 -6.20 6.89 -2.54
N ALA A 94 -5.52 5.91 -3.14
CA ALA A 94 -4.77 4.90 -2.41
C ALA A 94 -3.69 5.52 -1.53
N GLY A 95 -2.95 6.51 -2.03
CA GLY A 95 -1.96 7.27 -1.28
C GLY A 95 -2.56 8.07 -0.11
N ALA A 96 -3.71 8.71 -0.34
CA ALA A 96 -4.44 9.44 0.70
C ALA A 96 -4.93 8.51 1.83
N CYS A 97 -5.28 7.26 1.51
CA CYS A 97 -5.59 6.25 2.52
C CYS A 97 -4.31 5.76 3.23
N TRP A 98 -3.22 5.58 2.50
CA TRP A 98 -1.98 5.01 3.03
C TRP A 98 -1.27 5.91 4.05
N VAL A 99 -1.27 7.23 3.87
CA VAL A 99 -0.62 8.17 4.80
C VAL A 99 -1.16 8.05 6.23
N PRO A 100 -2.49 8.08 6.49
CA PRO A 100 -3.01 7.82 7.83
C PRO A 100 -2.80 6.36 8.29
N VAL A 101 -2.78 5.38 7.37
CA VAL A 101 -2.50 3.97 7.68
C VAL A 101 -1.14 3.81 8.33
N ILE A 102 -0.07 4.42 7.81
CA ILE A 102 1.27 4.37 8.43
C ILE A 102 1.23 4.89 9.87
N ARG A 103 0.58 6.03 10.10
CA ARG A 103 0.48 6.61 11.46
C ARG A 103 -0.27 5.68 12.41
N LEU A 104 -1.31 5.01 11.92
CA LEU A 104 -2.06 4.02 12.70
C LEU A 104 -1.20 2.80 13.02
N GLN A 105 -0.42 2.29 12.08
CA GLN A 105 0.48 1.15 12.28
C GLN A 105 1.56 1.46 13.33
N ILE A 106 2.16 2.65 13.25
CA ILE A 106 3.11 3.12 14.28
C ILE A 106 2.43 3.16 15.65
N ARG A 107 1.22 3.73 15.72
CA ARG A 107 0.46 3.81 16.98
C ARG A 107 0.04 2.43 17.51
N ILE A 108 -0.38 1.52 16.65
CA ILE A 108 -0.70 0.12 17.00
C ILE A 108 0.54 -0.56 17.60
N ARG A 109 1.71 -0.41 16.94
CA ARG A 109 2.99 -0.93 17.43
C ARG A 109 3.31 -0.39 18.84
N ASP A 110 3.20 0.91 19.03
CA ASP A 110 3.57 1.57 20.28
C ASP A 110 2.63 1.18 21.42
N LEU A 111 1.31 1.14 21.17
CA LEU A 111 0.30 0.71 22.14
C LEU A 111 0.51 -0.77 22.55
N ALA A 112 0.82 -1.64 21.58
CA ALA A 112 1.12 -3.04 21.88
C ALA A 112 2.43 -3.18 22.65
N GLY A 113 3.47 -2.42 22.30
CA GLY A 113 4.74 -2.39 23.02
C GLY A 113 4.60 -1.98 24.49
N VAL A 114 3.82 -0.93 24.77
CA VAL A 114 3.52 -0.48 26.14
C VAL A 114 2.74 -1.55 26.93
N ALA A 115 1.77 -2.21 26.28
CA ALA A 115 1.01 -3.31 26.92
C ALA A 115 1.93 -4.47 27.31
N VAL A 116 2.87 -4.85 26.42
CA VAL A 116 3.86 -5.91 26.70
C VAL A 116 4.77 -5.52 27.85
N ALA A 117 5.34 -4.31 27.84
CA ALA A 117 6.27 -3.84 28.87
C ALA A 117 5.62 -3.77 30.25
N GLY A 118 4.35 -3.37 30.31
CA GLY A 118 3.59 -3.30 31.56
C GLY A 118 2.85 -4.57 31.97
N SER A 119 2.98 -5.66 31.21
CA SER A 119 2.19 -6.90 31.40
C SER A 119 0.67 -6.61 31.53
N ARG A 120 0.16 -5.69 30.71
CA ARG A 120 -1.22 -5.20 30.76
C ARG A 120 -1.98 -5.59 29.49
N PRO A 121 -3.31 -5.68 29.53
CA PRO A 121 -4.12 -5.88 28.33
C PRO A 121 -4.00 -4.67 27.37
N LEU A 122 -4.34 -4.90 26.10
CA LEU A 122 -4.36 -3.86 25.08
C LEU A 122 -5.38 -2.76 25.45
N PRO A 123 -4.98 -1.48 25.37
CA PRO A 123 -5.88 -0.38 25.73
C PRO A 123 -7.01 -0.20 24.71
N PRO A 124 -8.14 0.43 25.08
CA PRO A 124 -9.26 0.68 24.16
C PRO A 124 -8.85 1.46 22.89
N ALA A 125 -7.86 2.35 23.00
CA ALA A 125 -7.30 3.10 21.87
C ALA A 125 -6.77 2.19 20.75
N TYR A 126 -6.22 1.01 21.09
CA TYR A 126 -5.79 0.02 20.12
C TYR A 126 -6.94 -0.45 19.21
N ARG A 127 -8.10 -0.77 19.81
CA ARG A 127 -9.28 -1.24 19.05
C ARG A 127 -9.76 -0.18 18.05
N ARG A 128 -9.71 1.09 18.43
CA ARG A 128 -10.06 2.18 17.53
C ARG A 128 -9.05 2.30 16.38
N CYS A 129 -7.76 2.21 16.67
CA CYS A 129 -6.73 2.27 15.64
C CYS A 129 -6.86 1.14 14.61
N ILE A 130 -7.08 -0.09 15.06
CA ILE A 130 -7.20 -1.24 14.17
C ILE A 130 -8.49 -1.17 13.32
N ALA A 131 -9.60 -0.68 13.88
CA ALA A 131 -10.84 -0.51 13.15
C ALA A 131 -10.70 0.52 12.01
N ILE A 132 -10.08 1.68 12.28
CA ILE A 132 -9.84 2.70 11.26
C ILE A 132 -8.84 2.19 10.22
N TRP A 133 -7.82 1.46 10.64
CA TRP A 133 -6.83 0.85 9.76
C TRP A 133 -7.50 -0.11 8.75
N PHE A 134 -8.41 -0.97 9.20
CA PHE A 134 -9.20 -1.82 8.32
C PHE A 134 -10.10 -1.02 7.37
N ALA A 135 -10.79 -0.01 7.89
CA ALA A 135 -11.69 0.81 7.08
C ALA A 135 -10.96 1.54 5.94
N LEU A 136 -9.73 1.99 6.17
CA LEU A 136 -8.90 2.63 5.14
C LEU A 136 -8.23 1.63 4.18
N GLY A 137 -8.01 0.41 4.62
CA GLY A 137 -7.41 -0.64 3.80
C GLY A 137 -8.29 -1.04 2.61
N TRP A 138 -9.60 -1.17 2.81
CA TRP A 138 -10.52 -1.61 1.76
C TRP A 138 -10.53 -0.70 0.53
N PRO A 139 -10.72 0.64 0.64
CA PRO A 139 -10.69 1.52 -0.52
C PRO A 139 -9.31 1.55 -1.19
N ALA A 140 -8.22 1.47 -0.43
CA ALA A 140 -6.88 1.42 -0.98
C ALA A 140 -6.67 0.15 -1.83
N PHE A 141 -7.02 -1.03 -1.32
CA PHE A 141 -6.93 -2.27 -2.07
C PHE A 141 -7.87 -2.30 -3.28
N GLY A 142 -9.10 -1.84 -3.13
CA GLY A 142 -10.05 -1.73 -4.23
C GLY A 142 -9.51 -0.84 -5.35
N ALA A 143 -8.90 0.29 -5.02
CA ALA A 143 -8.27 1.17 -5.99
C ALA A 143 -7.15 0.47 -6.76
N PHE A 144 -6.27 -0.30 -6.10
CA PHE A 144 -5.21 -1.05 -6.79
C PHE A 144 -5.77 -2.11 -7.74
N LEU A 145 -6.81 -2.85 -7.36
CA LEU A 145 -7.42 -3.84 -8.26
C LEU A 145 -8.01 -3.18 -9.51
N VAL A 146 -8.67 -2.03 -9.36
CA VAL A 146 -9.17 -1.27 -10.51
C VAL A 146 -8.02 -0.72 -11.37
N ILE A 147 -6.94 -0.22 -10.77
CA ILE A 147 -5.76 0.23 -11.49
C ILE A 147 -5.18 -0.92 -12.33
N PHE A 148 -5.04 -2.13 -11.77
CA PHE A 148 -4.54 -3.27 -12.53
C PHE A 148 -5.42 -3.60 -13.72
N TRP A 149 -6.74 -3.57 -13.51
CA TRP A 149 -7.69 -3.77 -14.62
C TRP A 149 -7.53 -2.69 -15.69
N LEU A 150 -7.44 -1.40 -15.32
CA LEU A 150 -7.23 -0.29 -16.26
C LEU A 150 -5.93 -0.46 -17.06
N MET A 151 -4.84 -0.91 -16.43
CA MET A 151 -3.56 -1.12 -17.12
C MET A 151 -3.61 -2.26 -18.14
N VAL A 152 -4.46 -3.25 -17.93
CA VAL A 152 -4.63 -4.39 -18.84
C VAL A 152 -5.66 -4.08 -19.93
N ALA A 153 -6.82 -3.58 -19.54
CA ALA A 153 -7.96 -3.36 -20.44
C ALA A 153 -7.82 -2.09 -21.29
N LYS A 154 -7.19 -1.04 -20.77
CA LYS A 154 -7.02 0.28 -21.41
C LYS A 154 -8.30 0.74 -22.11
N PRO A 155 -9.44 0.81 -21.41
CA PRO A 155 -10.68 1.19 -22.04
C PRO A 155 -10.64 2.64 -22.52
N ASP A 156 -11.10 2.90 -23.74
CA ASP A 156 -11.30 4.24 -24.28
C ASP A 156 -12.80 4.56 -24.26
N PRO A 157 -13.33 5.08 -23.14
CA PRO A 157 -14.75 5.37 -23.00
C PRO A 157 -15.18 6.68 -23.70
N TRP A 158 -14.25 7.51 -24.22
CA TRP A 158 -14.45 8.73 -25.00
C TRP A 158 -13.30 9.01 -25.96
#